data_dd153db25adddb43edd7125664be304c
#
_entry.id   dd153db25adddb43edd7125664be304c
#
_cell.length_a   1.000
_cell.length_b   1.000
_cell.length_c   1.000
_cell.angle_alpha   90.00
_cell.angle_beta   90.00
_cell.angle_gamma   90.00
#
_symmetry.space_group_name_H-M   'P 1'
#
loop_
_entity.id
_entity.type
_entity.pdbx_description
1 polymer ?
#
loop_
_entity_poly.entity_id
_entity_poly.type
_entity_poly.pdbx_seq_one_letter_code
_entity_poly.pdbx_strand_id
1 'polypeptide(L)'
;MALEVETLEESFDLVAPQGDELVSRFYERLFETAPAVKPLFERVDMDGQRQALLNMLVVLRESLRDLDDIVPDLEDLGERHVEYGAQSEHYPVVGEVLIGTMAEVAGDRWKPEYTAAWQEAYGVVQQVMLSGASKSH
;
A
#
# COMPACT_ATOMS: atom_id res chain seq x y z
N MET A 1 6.91 -15.37 10.19
CA MET A 1 6.71 -14.40 11.27
C MET A 1 5.27 -13.99 11.36
N ALA A 2 4.75 -13.91 12.56
CA ALA A 2 3.38 -13.47 12.74
C ALA A 2 3.31 -11.95 12.63
N LEU A 3 2.35 -11.45 11.88
CA LEU A 3 2.11 -10.02 11.81
C LEU A 3 1.45 -9.53 13.10
N GLU A 4 1.71 -8.28 13.44
CA GLU A 4 1.08 -7.63 14.57
C GLU A 4 -0.34 -7.17 14.17
N VAL A 5 -1.26 -8.15 14.07
CA VAL A 5 -2.59 -7.92 13.51
C VAL A 5 -3.36 -6.84 14.26
N GLU A 6 -3.41 -6.92 15.59
CA GLU A 6 -4.14 -5.93 16.39
C GLU A 6 -3.57 -4.53 16.23
N THR A 7 -2.24 -4.43 16.18
CA THR A 7 -1.55 -3.15 15.98
C THR A 7 -1.88 -2.57 14.61
N LEU A 8 -1.90 -3.42 13.59
CA LEU A 8 -2.26 -3.01 12.23
C LEU A 8 -3.71 -2.56 12.15
N GLU A 9 -4.63 -3.31 12.75
CA GLU A 9 -6.04 -2.96 12.77
C GLU A 9 -6.26 -1.62 13.48
N GLU A 10 -5.67 -1.48 14.65
CA GLU A 10 -5.79 -0.28 15.46
C GLU A 10 -5.26 0.95 14.73
N SER A 11 -4.08 0.84 14.13
CA SER A 11 -3.46 1.97 13.44
C SER A 11 -4.21 2.35 12.17
N PHE A 12 -4.68 1.35 11.41
CA PHE A 12 -5.47 1.66 10.21
C PHE A 12 -6.78 2.35 10.58
N ASP A 13 -7.42 1.91 11.66
CA ASP A 13 -8.68 2.49 12.11
C ASP A 13 -8.53 3.96 12.52
N LEU A 14 -7.32 4.41 12.87
CA LEU A 14 -7.06 5.83 13.13
C LEU A 14 -7.14 6.67 11.87
N VAL A 15 -6.75 6.11 10.72
CA VAL A 15 -6.69 6.86 9.46
C VAL A 15 -7.88 6.59 8.54
N ALA A 16 -8.59 5.49 8.76
CA ALA A 16 -9.73 5.10 7.91
C ALA A 16 -10.79 6.18 7.74
N PRO A 17 -11.18 6.93 8.79
CA PRO A 17 -12.17 8.01 8.60
C PRO A 17 -11.70 9.12 7.66
N GLN A 18 -10.40 9.23 7.45
CA GLN A 18 -9.79 10.21 6.55
C GLN A 18 -9.16 9.50 5.35
N GLY A 19 -9.76 8.40 4.91
CA GLY A 19 -9.23 7.59 3.82
C GLY A 19 -9.02 8.37 2.53
N ASP A 20 -9.96 9.25 2.18
CA ASP A 20 -9.83 10.06 0.97
C ASP A 20 -8.64 11.00 1.04
N GLU A 21 -8.43 11.62 2.21
CA GLU A 21 -7.28 12.47 2.43
C GLU A 21 -5.99 11.67 2.40
N LEU A 22 -6.00 10.48 2.99
CA LEU A 22 -4.84 9.60 3.02
C LEU A 22 -4.35 9.29 1.60
N VAL A 23 -5.24 8.83 0.73
CA VAL A 23 -4.83 8.44 -0.62
C VAL A 23 -4.46 9.63 -1.48
N SER A 24 -5.11 10.78 -1.29
CA SER A 24 -4.75 12.00 -2.01
C SER A 24 -3.36 12.46 -1.64
N ARG A 25 -3.05 12.51 -0.35
CA ARG A 25 -1.72 12.88 0.13
C ARG A 25 -0.66 11.88 -0.29
N PHE A 26 -1.03 10.59 -0.31
CA PHE A 26 -0.11 9.54 -0.72
C PHE A 26 0.40 9.81 -2.14
N TYR A 27 -0.49 10.06 -3.10
CA TYR A 27 -0.06 10.29 -4.48
C TYR A 27 0.70 11.60 -4.64
N GLU A 28 0.33 12.65 -3.91
CA GLU A 28 1.10 13.88 -3.91
C GLU A 28 2.53 13.64 -3.44
N ARG A 29 2.69 12.93 -2.33
CA ARG A 29 4.00 12.62 -1.76
C ARG A 29 4.80 11.68 -2.65
N LEU A 30 4.11 10.71 -3.25
CA LEU A 30 4.78 9.77 -4.15
C LEU A 30 5.40 10.50 -5.33
N PHE A 31 4.66 11.40 -5.95
CA PHE A 31 5.15 12.12 -7.12
C PHE A 31 6.25 13.14 -6.76
N GLU A 32 6.24 13.66 -5.54
CA GLU A 32 7.31 14.53 -5.07
C GLU A 32 8.58 13.74 -4.76
N THR A 33 8.41 12.57 -4.14
CA THR A 33 9.54 11.72 -3.71
C THR A 33 10.16 10.97 -4.87
N ALA A 34 9.33 10.50 -5.78
CA ALA A 34 9.77 9.69 -6.92
C ALA A 34 9.14 10.22 -8.22
N PRO A 35 9.60 11.39 -8.71
CA PRO A 35 9.04 11.96 -9.94
C PRO A 35 9.10 11.01 -11.12
N ALA A 36 10.04 10.06 -11.11
CA ALA A 36 10.20 9.10 -12.20
C ALA A 36 9.00 8.18 -12.38
N VAL A 37 8.15 8.01 -11.34
CA VAL A 37 6.96 7.15 -11.47
C VAL A 37 5.77 7.92 -12.02
N LYS A 38 5.81 9.25 -12.03
CA LYS A 38 4.68 10.06 -12.50
C LYS A 38 4.24 9.72 -13.92
N PRO A 39 5.15 9.50 -14.88
CA PRO A 39 4.74 9.13 -16.24
C PRO A 39 3.91 7.85 -16.31
N LEU A 40 4.04 6.95 -15.34
CA LEU A 40 3.27 5.71 -15.32
C LEU A 40 1.78 5.99 -15.10
N PHE A 41 1.44 7.17 -14.61
CA PHE A 41 0.07 7.56 -14.30
C PHE A 41 -0.52 8.59 -15.26
N GLU A 42 0.18 8.93 -16.35
CA GLU A 42 -0.28 9.96 -17.28
C GLU A 42 -1.67 9.69 -17.88
N ARG A 43 -1.98 8.42 -18.11
CA ARG A 43 -3.25 8.02 -18.73
C ARG A 43 -4.24 7.44 -17.71
N VAL A 44 -3.90 7.53 -16.44
CA VAL A 44 -4.71 6.96 -15.36
C VAL A 44 -5.70 8.01 -14.86
N ASP A 45 -6.95 7.59 -14.68
CA ASP A 45 -7.94 8.39 -13.99
C ASP A 45 -7.57 8.38 -12.50
N MET A 46 -7.01 9.49 -12.01
CA MET A 46 -6.50 9.53 -10.65
C MET A 46 -7.60 9.43 -9.59
N ASP A 47 -8.82 9.89 -9.89
CA ASP A 47 -9.92 9.72 -8.93
C ASP A 47 -10.23 8.24 -8.73
N GLY A 48 -10.30 7.49 -9.82
CA GLY A 48 -10.49 6.04 -9.75
C GLY A 48 -9.31 5.33 -9.10
N GLN A 49 -8.11 5.80 -9.38
CA GLN A 49 -6.90 5.20 -8.83
C GLN A 49 -6.82 5.38 -7.31
N ARG A 50 -7.16 6.58 -6.81
CA ARG A 50 -7.18 6.83 -5.38
C ARG A 50 -8.21 5.93 -4.70
N GLN A 51 -9.37 5.78 -5.31
CA GLN A 51 -10.41 4.92 -4.77
C GLN A 51 -9.98 3.45 -4.76
N ALA A 52 -9.28 3.00 -5.83
CA ALA A 52 -8.78 1.64 -5.91
C ALA A 52 -7.77 1.34 -4.81
N LEU A 53 -6.86 2.29 -4.55
CA LEU A 53 -5.89 2.12 -3.47
C LEU A 53 -6.58 2.04 -2.12
N LEU A 54 -7.53 2.93 -1.86
CA LEU A 54 -8.25 2.91 -0.59
C LEU A 54 -9.00 1.59 -0.40
N ASN A 55 -9.67 1.12 -1.44
CA ASN A 55 -10.37 -0.16 -1.40
C ASN A 55 -9.42 -1.32 -1.09
N MET A 56 -8.22 -1.30 -1.69
CA MET A 56 -7.23 -2.33 -1.44
C MET A 56 -6.76 -2.32 0.01
N LEU A 57 -6.53 -1.13 0.56
CA LEU A 57 -6.13 -1.00 1.96
C LEU A 57 -7.22 -1.51 2.91
N VAL A 58 -8.49 -1.23 2.61
CA VAL A 58 -9.61 -1.73 3.39
C VAL A 58 -9.68 -3.26 3.33
N VAL A 59 -9.53 -3.82 2.14
CA VAL A 59 -9.53 -5.29 1.96
C VAL A 59 -8.38 -5.91 2.75
N LEU A 60 -7.20 -5.31 2.68
CA LEU A 60 -6.04 -5.79 3.43
C LEU A 60 -6.33 -5.78 4.93
N ARG A 61 -6.88 -4.67 5.44
CA ARG A 61 -7.22 -4.56 6.86
C ARG A 61 -8.22 -5.64 7.29
N GLU A 62 -9.25 -5.87 6.48
CA GLU A 62 -10.27 -6.87 6.78
C GLU A 62 -9.74 -8.30 6.71
N SER A 63 -8.67 -8.50 5.95
CA SER A 63 -8.09 -9.83 5.71
C SER A 63 -6.85 -10.13 6.56
N LEU A 64 -6.49 -9.23 7.49
CA LEU A 64 -5.27 -9.41 8.28
C LEU A 64 -5.22 -10.73 9.06
N ARG A 65 -6.37 -11.27 9.45
CA ARG A 65 -6.44 -12.53 10.17
C ARG A 65 -6.47 -13.76 9.26
N ASP A 66 -6.71 -13.53 7.95
CA ASP A 66 -6.84 -14.58 6.95
C ASP A 66 -6.16 -14.16 5.64
N LEU A 67 -4.90 -13.72 5.74
CA LEU A 67 -4.15 -13.22 4.58
C LEU A 67 -4.07 -14.21 3.43
N ASP A 68 -4.09 -15.51 3.72
CA ASP A 68 -4.03 -16.53 2.68
C ASP A 68 -5.19 -16.38 1.69
N ASP A 69 -6.33 -15.86 2.15
CA ASP A 69 -7.51 -15.70 1.29
C ASP A 69 -7.28 -14.67 0.18
N ILE A 70 -6.39 -13.70 0.39
CA ILE A 70 -6.13 -12.67 -0.60
C ILE A 70 -4.79 -12.84 -1.34
N VAL A 71 -4.05 -13.91 -1.06
CA VAL A 71 -2.79 -14.17 -1.76
C VAL A 71 -2.99 -14.22 -3.29
N PRO A 72 -3.99 -14.94 -3.82
CA PRO A 72 -4.19 -14.94 -5.28
C PRO A 72 -4.48 -13.55 -5.83
N ASP A 73 -5.24 -12.75 -5.10
CA ASP A 73 -5.56 -11.37 -5.52
C ASP A 73 -4.32 -10.49 -5.54
N LEU A 74 -3.45 -10.66 -4.55
CA LEU A 74 -2.19 -9.91 -4.49
C LEU A 74 -1.23 -10.34 -5.61
N GLU A 75 -1.21 -11.62 -5.94
CA GLU A 75 -0.40 -12.11 -7.06
C GLU A 75 -0.87 -11.52 -8.38
N ASP A 76 -2.19 -11.50 -8.60
CA ASP A 76 -2.79 -10.87 -9.78
C ASP A 76 -2.44 -9.38 -9.84
N LEU A 77 -2.51 -8.71 -8.71
CA LEU A 77 -2.16 -7.30 -8.62
C LEU A 77 -0.70 -7.07 -9.02
N GLY A 78 0.19 -7.97 -8.58
CA GLY A 78 1.60 -7.91 -8.96
C GLY A 78 1.78 -8.07 -10.47
N GLU A 79 1.08 -9.00 -11.08
CA GLU A 79 1.12 -9.18 -12.53
C GLU A 79 0.67 -7.93 -13.27
N ARG A 80 -0.41 -7.30 -12.80
CA ARG A 80 -0.91 -6.06 -13.39
C ARG A 80 0.09 -4.93 -13.28
N HIS A 81 0.83 -4.88 -12.18
CA HIS A 81 1.84 -3.86 -11.99
C HIS A 81 2.95 -3.96 -13.02
N VAL A 82 3.29 -5.17 -13.48
CA VAL A 82 4.25 -5.34 -14.57
C VAL A 82 3.73 -4.65 -15.84
N GLU A 83 2.45 -4.84 -16.14
CA GLU A 83 1.82 -4.22 -17.31
C GLU A 83 1.78 -2.69 -17.18
N TYR A 84 1.67 -2.17 -15.97
CA TYR A 84 1.68 -0.73 -15.72
C TYR A 84 3.08 -0.11 -15.83
N GLY A 85 4.11 -0.95 -15.92
CA GLY A 85 5.49 -0.48 -15.97
C GLY A 85 6.18 -0.39 -14.62
N ALA A 86 5.54 -0.88 -13.57
CA ALA A 86 6.14 -0.86 -12.23
C ALA A 86 7.33 -1.82 -12.17
N GLN A 87 8.37 -1.39 -11.49
CA GLN A 87 9.58 -2.19 -11.29
C GLN A 87 9.74 -2.51 -9.81
N SER A 88 10.51 -3.58 -9.51
CA SER A 88 10.71 -4.00 -8.12
C SER A 88 11.28 -2.89 -7.25
N GLU A 89 12.13 -2.03 -7.79
CA GLU A 89 12.72 -0.91 -7.06
C GLU A 89 11.71 0.17 -6.65
N HIS A 90 10.53 0.20 -7.28
CA HIS A 90 9.48 1.14 -6.92
C HIS A 90 8.76 0.75 -5.62
N TYR A 91 8.72 -0.54 -5.30
CA TYR A 91 7.95 -1.05 -4.16
C TYR A 91 8.41 -0.48 -2.81
N PRO A 92 9.72 -0.45 -2.50
CA PRO A 92 10.15 0.12 -1.22
C PRO A 92 9.81 1.60 -1.08
N VAL A 93 9.90 2.36 -2.17
CA VAL A 93 9.58 3.79 -2.15
C VAL A 93 8.09 4.00 -1.86
N VAL A 94 7.24 3.23 -2.53
CA VAL A 94 5.79 3.28 -2.30
C VAL A 94 5.47 2.98 -0.84
N GLY A 95 6.10 1.95 -0.28
CA GLY A 95 5.89 1.58 1.11
C GLY A 95 6.27 2.67 2.09
N GLU A 96 7.43 3.29 1.89
CA GLU A 96 7.88 4.39 2.74
C GLU A 96 6.92 5.58 2.68
N VAL A 97 6.50 5.94 1.47
CA VAL A 97 5.59 7.07 1.29
C VAL A 97 4.23 6.77 1.91
N LEU A 98 3.71 5.56 1.73
CA LEU A 98 2.41 5.18 2.27
C LEU A 98 2.41 5.24 3.80
N ILE A 99 3.41 4.62 4.43
CA ILE A 99 3.49 4.58 5.89
C ILE A 99 3.69 5.98 6.45
N GLY A 100 4.56 6.77 5.84
CA GLY A 100 4.79 8.15 6.24
C GLY A 100 3.53 9.01 6.14
N THR A 101 2.73 8.79 5.09
CA THR A 101 1.48 9.51 4.91
C THR A 101 0.44 9.11 5.96
N MET A 102 0.36 7.82 6.29
CA MET A 102 -0.51 7.35 7.38
C MET A 102 -0.16 8.03 8.69
N ALA A 103 1.13 8.10 9.02
CA ALA A 103 1.60 8.76 10.24
C ALA A 103 1.22 10.24 10.25
N GLU A 104 1.35 10.90 9.11
CA GLU A 104 1.01 12.30 8.97
C GLU A 104 -0.49 12.55 9.18
N VAL A 105 -1.33 11.71 8.60
CA VAL A 105 -2.79 11.83 8.74
C VAL A 105 -3.24 11.56 10.18
N ALA A 106 -2.65 10.55 10.82
CA ALA A 106 -2.99 10.21 12.21
C ALA A 106 -2.45 11.24 13.21
N GLY A 107 -1.34 11.92 12.85
CA GLY A 107 -0.76 12.94 13.69
C GLY A 107 -0.24 12.38 15.01
N ASP A 108 -0.57 13.06 16.11
CA ASP A 108 -0.06 12.71 17.44
C ASP A 108 -0.48 11.32 17.90
N ARG A 109 -1.50 10.74 17.29
CA ARG A 109 -1.98 9.40 17.67
C ARG A 109 -1.15 8.28 17.07
N TRP A 110 -0.28 8.60 16.09
CA TRP A 110 0.56 7.59 15.48
C TRP A 110 1.72 7.24 16.40
N LYS A 111 1.98 5.94 16.56
CA LYS A 111 3.04 5.44 17.43
C LYS A 111 4.14 4.78 16.61
N PRO A 112 5.40 4.81 17.11
CA PRO A 112 6.50 4.13 16.39
C PRO A 112 6.25 2.65 16.12
N GLU A 113 5.56 1.98 17.01
CA GLU A 113 5.21 0.57 16.85
C GLU A 113 4.30 0.34 15.65
N TYR A 114 3.49 1.34 15.29
CA TYR A 114 2.64 1.25 14.09
C TYR A 114 3.48 1.26 12.82
N THR A 115 4.50 2.11 12.78
CA THR A 115 5.42 2.15 11.65
C THR A 115 6.10 0.79 11.45
N ALA A 116 6.61 0.21 12.54
CA ALA A 116 7.28 -1.09 12.46
C ALA A 116 6.34 -2.19 11.98
N ALA A 117 5.10 -2.20 12.50
CA ALA A 117 4.10 -3.20 12.10
C ALA A 117 3.76 -3.07 10.62
N TRP A 118 3.59 -1.85 10.12
CA TRP A 118 3.26 -1.63 8.72
C TRP A 118 4.43 -1.94 7.79
N GLN A 119 5.66 -1.69 8.22
CA GLN A 119 6.84 -2.08 7.45
C GLN A 119 6.86 -3.59 7.23
N GLU A 120 6.56 -4.35 8.27
CA GLU A 120 6.51 -5.80 8.18
C GLU A 120 5.36 -6.27 7.28
N ALA A 121 4.17 -5.70 7.48
CA ALA A 121 3.01 -6.06 6.66
C ALA A 121 3.23 -5.71 5.20
N TYR A 122 3.77 -4.53 4.94
CA TYR A 122 4.06 -4.12 3.56
C TYR A 122 5.08 -5.05 2.91
N GLY A 123 6.08 -5.49 3.67
CA GLY A 123 7.07 -6.45 3.17
C GLY A 123 6.43 -7.76 2.71
N VAL A 124 5.45 -8.26 3.45
CA VAL A 124 4.73 -9.47 3.07
C VAL A 124 3.95 -9.23 1.78
N VAL A 125 3.20 -8.12 1.69
CA VAL A 125 2.44 -7.79 0.49
C VAL A 125 3.38 -7.65 -0.71
N GLN A 126 4.49 -6.96 -0.53
CA GLN A 126 5.49 -6.78 -1.59
C GLN A 126 6.01 -8.12 -2.10
N GLN A 127 6.36 -9.04 -1.20
CA GLN A 127 6.84 -10.36 -1.59
C GLN A 127 5.82 -11.13 -2.42
N VAL A 128 4.57 -11.10 -2.00
CA VAL A 128 3.49 -11.81 -2.71
C VAL A 128 3.28 -11.20 -4.10
N MET A 129 3.24 -9.88 -4.18
CA MET A 129 3.07 -9.19 -5.46
C MET A 129 4.23 -9.47 -6.41
N LEU A 130 5.47 -9.43 -5.91
CA LEU A 130 6.65 -9.72 -6.74
C LEU A 130 6.66 -11.18 -7.19
N SER A 131 6.18 -12.09 -6.36
CA SER A 131 6.03 -13.48 -6.74
C SER A 131 5.06 -13.63 -7.91
N GLY A 132 3.94 -12.91 -7.86
CA GLY A 132 2.98 -12.87 -8.97
C GLY A 132 3.58 -12.28 -10.23
N ALA A 133 4.34 -11.18 -10.08
CA ALA A 133 5.01 -10.53 -11.21
C ALA A 133 5.98 -11.49 -11.90
N SER A 134 6.68 -12.33 -11.14
CA SER A 134 7.60 -13.33 -11.71
C SER A 134 6.89 -14.39 -12.54
N LYS A 135 5.64 -14.69 -12.19
CA LYS A 135 4.85 -15.70 -12.91
C LYS A 135 4.36 -15.22 -14.27
N SER A 136 4.39 -13.91 -14.52
CA SER A 136 3.90 -13.36 -15.77
C SER A 136 4.88 -13.49 -16.93
N HIS A 137 6.00 -14.14 -16.72
CA HIS A 137 7.01 -14.40 -17.78
C HIS A 137 6.77 -15.69 -18.52
#